data_211cda149981b85e6891f5b84b4e650e
#
_entry.id   211cda149981b85e6891f5b84b4e650e
#
_cell.length_a   1.000
_cell.length_b   1.000
_cell.length_c   1.000
_cell.angle_alpha   90.00
_cell.angle_beta   90.00
_cell.angle_gamma   90.00
#
_symmetry.space_group_name_H-M   'P 1'
#
loop_
_entity.id
_entity.type
_entity.pdbx_description
1 polymer ?
#
loop_
_entity_poly.entity_id
_entity_poly.type
_entity_poly.pdbx_seq_one_letter_code
_entity_poly.pdbx_strand_id
1 'polypeptide(L)'
;MGMRVTTNLAAINAQRNLVGSQRQINDSMAKLASGSRINKAADDAAGLAISEGFKAQIRSAAMAQRNANDGISMVQTAEGGLNEIGNIVVRLRELGIQASSDTVGETERGMLNKEVTQLKSEIQRIASVTTWGTTKLLDGSSPNFDFQRSEEHTSELQSH
;
A
#
# COMPACT_ATOMS: atom_id res chain seq x y z
N MET A 1 23.97 75.40 -12.37
CA MET A 1 22.97 74.29 -12.20
C MET A 1 22.84 74.03 -10.72
N GLY A 2 21.73 74.45 -10.11
CA GLY A 2 21.52 74.22 -8.68
C GLY A 2 21.26 72.76 -8.41
N MET A 3 22.11 72.09 -7.62
CA MET A 3 21.89 70.78 -7.08
C MET A 3 20.65 70.83 -6.14
N ARG A 4 19.52 70.34 -6.62
CA ARG A 4 18.35 70.15 -5.73
C ARG A 4 18.56 68.90 -4.90
N VAL A 5 18.85 69.08 -3.65
CA VAL A 5 19.13 68.01 -2.66
C VAL A 5 17.87 67.20 -2.31
N THR A 6 16.68 67.67 -2.65
CA THR A 6 15.39 67.10 -2.26
C THR A 6 14.88 65.93 -3.12
N THR A 7 15.41 65.70 -4.34
CA THR A 7 14.97 64.57 -5.20
C THR A 7 16.11 64.14 -6.12
N ASN A 8 16.88 63.17 -5.69
CA ASN A 8 17.92 62.56 -6.53
C ASN A 8 17.32 61.41 -7.36
N LEU A 9 16.87 61.73 -8.57
CA LEU A 9 16.28 60.76 -9.50
C LEU A 9 17.20 59.56 -9.81
N ALA A 10 18.49 59.76 -9.85
CA ALA A 10 19.46 58.69 -10.07
C ALA A 10 19.51 57.70 -8.87
N ALA A 11 19.44 58.21 -7.64
CA ALA A 11 19.37 57.39 -6.44
C ALA A 11 18.06 56.59 -6.36
N ILE A 12 16.90 57.23 -6.69
CA ILE A 12 15.60 56.57 -6.73
C ILE A 12 15.58 55.47 -7.80
N ASN A 13 16.13 55.70 -9.00
CA ASN A 13 16.22 54.68 -10.04
C ASN A 13 17.15 53.54 -9.64
N ALA A 14 18.29 53.83 -9.03
CA ALA A 14 19.21 52.82 -8.52
C ALA A 14 18.48 51.94 -7.45
N GLN A 15 17.75 52.56 -6.53
CA GLN A 15 17.00 51.84 -5.50
C GLN A 15 15.90 50.96 -6.08
N ARG A 16 15.16 51.43 -7.10
CA ARG A 16 14.15 50.61 -7.81
C ARG A 16 14.77 49.41 -8.49
N ASN A 17 15.91 49.58 -9.19
CA ASN A 17 16.62 48.47 -9.83
C ASN A 17 17.14 47.47 -8.79
N LEU A 18 17.63 47.94 -7.65
CA LEU A 18 18.09 47.08 -6.56
C LEU A 18 16.97 46.26 -5.96
N VAL A 19 15.79 46.83 -5.74
CA VAL A 19 14.58 46.11 -5.28
C VAL A 19 14.11 45.09 -6.33
N GLY A 20 14.19 45.43 -7.64
CA GLY A 20 13.88 44.51 -8.74
C GLY A 20 14.80 43.29 -8.75
N SER A 21 16.11 43.54 -8.68
CA SER A 21 17.13 42.49 -8.62
C SER A 21 16.99 41.60 -7.39
N GLN A 22 16.71 42.20 -6.23
CA GLN A 22 16.48 41.41 -5.01
C GLN A 22 15.28 40.49 -5.11
N ARG A 23 14.18 40.94 -5.74
CA ARG A 23 12.99 40.08 -6.00
C ARG A 23 13.36 38.90 -6.92
N GLN A 24 14.08 39.14 -8.01
CA GLN A 24 14.53 38.07 -8.93
C GLN A 24 15.43 37.04 -8.24
N ILE A 25 16.36 37.51 -7.40
CA ILE A 25 17.20 36.61 -6.60
C ILE A 25 16.35 35.76 -5.67
N ASN A 26 15.43 36.37 -4.94
CA ASN A 26 14.55 35.64 -4.00
C ASN A 26 13.67 34.60 -4.72
N ASP A 27 13.10 34.95 -5.89
CA ASP A 27 12.30 34.00 -6.68
C ASP A 27 13.17 32.87 -7.24
N SER A 28 14.39 33.17 -7.70
CA SER A 28 15.35 32.16 -8.18
C SER A 28 15.76 31.20 -7.04
N MET A 29 16.06 31.77 -5.86
CA MET A 29 16.39 30.97 -4.66
C MET A 29 15.22 30.10 -4.20
N ALA A 30 13.99 30.61 -4.25
CA ALA A 30 12.80 29.81 -3.93
C ALA A 30 12.61 28.63 -4.91
N LYS A 31 12.83 28.84 -6.20
CA LYS A 31 12.78 27.79 -7.24
C LYS A 31 13.89 26.74 -7.04
N LEU A 32 15.08 27.20 -6.72
CA LEU A 32 16.21 26.31 -6.46
C LEU A 32 16.01 25.48 -5.18
N ALA A 33 15.54 26.11 -4.11
CA ALA A 33 15.30 25.46 -2.82
C ALA A 33 14.17 24.43 -2.90
N SER A 34 13.12 24.68 -3.71
CA SER A 34 12.00 23.74 -3.92
C SER A 34 12.32 22.66 -4.95
N GLY A 35 13.35 22.86 -5.79
CA GLY A 35 13.65 22.00 -6.94
C GLY A 35 12.58 22.05 -8.04
N SER A 36 11.63 22.99 -7.97
CA SER A 36 10.52 23.11 -8.91
C SER A 36 10.53 24.47 -9.60
N ARG A 37 10.38 24.47 -10.93
CA ARG A 37 10.32 25.68 -11.73
C ARG A 37 9.06 26.52 -11.43
N ILE A 38 7.94 25.83 -11.16
CA ILE A 38 6.61 26.41 -10.88
C ILE A 38 6.31 26.20 -9.40
N ASN A 39 6.30 27.27 -8.62
CA ASN A 39 6.05 27.25 -7.17
C ASN A 39 4.77 27.96 -6.79
N LYS A 40 4.35 28.91 -7.60
CA LYS A 40 3.19 29.76 -7.33
C LYS A 40 2.26 29.75 -8.53
N ALA A 41 0.96 29.90 -8.30
CA ALA A 41 -0.01 30.05 -9.37
C ALA A 41 0.28 31.29 -10.27
N ALA A 42 1.00 32.27 -9.74
CA ALA A 42 1.47 33.45 -10.48
C ALA A 42 2.55 33.11 -11.51
N ASP A 43 3.32 32.01 -11.35
CA ASP A 43 4.32 31.58 -12.32
C ASP A 43 3.67 30.91 -13.53
N ASP A 44 2.73 29.98 -13.28
CA ASP A 44 1.93 29.28 -14.30
C ASP A 44 0.80 28.51 -13.59
N ALA A 45 -0.42 29.03 -13.66
CA ALA A 45 -1.59 28.43 -13.00
C ALA A 45 -1.98 27.08 -13.62
N ALA A 46 -1.90 26.97 -14.97
CA ALA A 46 -2.25 25.74 -15.68
C ALA A 46 -1.21 24.63 -15.42
N GLY A 47 0.08 24.97 -15.51
CA GLY A 47 1.16 24.04 -15.22
C GLY A 47 1.16 23.58 -13.75
N LEU A 48 0.79 24.46 -12.81
CA LEU A 48 0.67 24.09 -11.41
C LEU A 48 -0.46 23.09 -11.18
N ALA A 49 -1.64 23.33 -11.77
CA ALA A 49 -2.78 22.42 -11.66
C ALA A 49 -2.46 21.03 -12.23
N ILE A 50 -1.82 20.98 -13.40
CA ILE A 50 -1.38 19.72 -14.03
C ILE A 50 -0.36 19.01 -13.15
N SER A 51 0.63 19.73 -12.60
CA SER A 51 1.67 19.13 -11.77
C SER A 51 1.12 18.56 -10.47
N GLU A 52 0.16 19.23 -9.84
CA GLU A 52 -0.52 18.71 -8.63
C GLU A 52 -1.39 17.48 -8.96
N GLY A 53 -2.05 17.46 -10.11
CA GLY A 53 -2.76 16.27 -10.61
C GLY A 53 -1.81 15.08 -10.80
N PHE A 54 -0.66 15.28 -11.44
CA PHE A 54 0.34 14.21 -11.58
C PHE A 54 0.94 13.77 -10.23
N LYS A 55 1.18 14.69 -9.30
CA LYS A 55 1.63 14.33 -7.95
C LYS A 55 0.61 13.47 -7.21
N ALA A 56 -0.68 13.79 -7.36
CA ALA A 56 -1.75 12.97 -6.80
C ALA A 56 -1.74 11.57 -7.41
N GLN A 57 -1.68 11.46 -8.74
CA GLN A 57 -1.61 10.17 -9.45
C GLN A 57 -0.37 9.33 -9.05
N ILE A 58 0.80 9.95 -8.93
CA ILE A 58 2.02 9.27 -8.50
C ILE A 58 1.86 8.73 -7.07
N ARG A 59 1.27 9.51 -6.16
CA ARG A 59 1.01 9.06 -4.78
C ARG A 59 0.00 7.92 -4.75
N SER A 60 -1.07 8.02 -5.54
CA SER A 60 -2.08 6.97 -5.69
C SER A 60 -1.47 5.69 -6.26
N ALA A 61 -0.68 5.78 -7.33
CA ALA A 61 0.02 4.62 -7.89
C ALA A 61 1.00 3.98 -6.89
N ALA A 62 1.73 4.78 -6.12
CA ALA A 62 2.62 4.28 -5.07
C ALA A 62 1.85 3.58 -3.92
N MET A 63 0.64 4.06 -3.58
CA MET A 63 -0.24 3.37 -2.62
C MET A 63 -0.78 2.08 -3.21
N ALA A 64 -1.25 2.10 -4.46
CA ALA A 64 -1.73 0.91 -5.15
C ALA A 64 -0.65 -0.19 -5.22
N GLN A 65 0.59 0.19 -5.48
CA GLN A 65 1.72 -0.75 -5.47
C GLN A 65 1.96 -1.35 -4.07
N ARG A 66 1.87 -0.55 -3.00
CA ARG A 66 1.96 -1.07 -1.63
C ARG A 66 0.83 -2.03 -1.32
N ASN A 67 -0.41 -1.64 -1.62
CA ASN A 67 -1.57 -2.51 -1.41
C ASN A 67 -1.46 -3.84 -2.16
N ALA A 68 -0.91 -3.82 -3.38
CA ALA A 68 -0.66 -5.05 -4.13
C ALA A 68 0.40 -5.94 -3.47
N ASN A 69 1.49 -5.35 -2.96
CA ASN A 69 2.52 -6.10 -2.23
C ASN A 69 1.99 -6.66 -0.90
N ASP A 70 1.14 -5.91 -0.21
CA ASP A 70 0.48 -6.38 1.01
C ASP A 70 -0.47 -7.56 0.68
N GLY A 71 -1.19 -7.47 -0.44
CA GLY A 71 -2.01 -8.57 -0.95
C GLY A 71 -1.19 -9.83 -1.27
N ILE A 72 -0.06 -9.67 -1.93
CA ILE A 72 0.87 -10.80 -2.20
C ILE A 72 1.34 -11.44 -0.89
N SER A 73 1.76 -10.63 0.08
CA SER A 73 2.22 -11.11 1.37
C SER A 73 1.12 -11.84 2.15
N MET A 74 -0.11 -11.36 2.06
CA MET A 74 -1.29 -12.02 2.65
C MET A 74 -1.54 -13.39 2.01
N VAL A 75 -1.48 -13.48 0.67
CA VAL A 75 -1.63 -14.75 -0.06
C VAL A 75 -0.52 -15.73 0.29
N GLN A 76 0.74 -15.28 0.39
CA GLN A 76 1.86 -16.11 0.80
C GLN A 76 1.69 -16.66 2.23
N THR A 77 1.13 -15.86 3.13
CA THR A 77 0.82 -16.32 4.49
C THR A 77 -0.26 -17.40 4.48
N ALA A 78 -1.31 -17.21 3.68
CA ALA A 78 -2.38 -18.21 3.52
C ALA A 78 -1.84 -19.49 2.86
N GLU A 79 -0.98 -19.36 1.85
CA GLU A 79 -0.34 -20.49 1.16
C GLU A 79 0.52 -21.32 2.13
N GLY A 80 1.28 -20.67 3.02
CA GLY A 80 2.02 -21.36 4.07
C GLY A 80 1.11 -22.23 4.95
N GLY A 81 -0.01 -21.68 5.42
CA GLY A 81 -1.01 -22.43 6.19
C GLY A 81 -1.65 -23.57 5.40
N LEU A 82 -1.97 -23.34 4.13
CA LEU A 82 -2.55 -24.37 3.24
C LEU A 82 -1.58 -25.51 2.95
N ASN A 83 -0.29 -25.26 2.82
CA ASN A 83 0.73 -26.29 2.62
C ASN A 83 0.81 -27.23 3.83
N GLU A 84 0.77 -26.69 5.06
CA GLU A 84 0.72 -27.51 6.26
C GLU A 84 -0.57 -28.35 6.34
N ILE A 85 -1.72 -27.75 6.04
CA ILE A 85 -2.98 -28.49 5.95
C ILE A 85 -2.90 -29.58 4.89
N GLY A 86 -2.29 -29.31 3.73
CA GLY A 86 -2.08 -30.28 2.66
C GLY A 86 -1.28 -31.49 3.14
N ASN A 87 -0.18 -31.27 3.87
CA ASN A 87 0.62 -32.34 4.45
C ASN A 87 -0.19 -33.20 5.43
N ILE A 88 -1.00 -32.56 6.28
CA ILE A 88 -1.88 -33.28 7.20
C ILE A 88 -2.92 -34.11 6.46
N VAL A 89 -3.51 -33.58 5.39
CA VAL A 89 -4.52 -34.31 4.57
C VAL A 89 -3.90 -35.54 3.91
N VAL A 90 -2.67 -35.44 3.41
CA VAL A 90 -1.93 -36.61 2.89
C VAL A 90 -1.74 -37.64 4.00
N ARG A 91 -1.36 -37.24 5.20
CA ARG A 91 -1.23 -38.14 6.35
C ARG A 91 -2.55 -38.81 6.75
N LEU A 92 -3.64 -38.03 6.75
CA LEU A 92 -4.99 -38.58 6.99
C LEU A 92 -5.37 -39.64 5.95
N ARG A 93 -4.99 -39.43 4.67
CA ARG A 93 -5.22 -40.42 3.61
C ARG A 93 -4.42 -41.70 3.85
N GLU A 94 -3.15 -41.59 4.24
CA GLU A 94 -2.30 -42.76 4.60
C GLU A 94 -2.95 -43.58 5.72
N LEU A 95 -3.38 -42.91 6.81
CA LEU A 95 -4.05 -43.56 7.93
C LEU A 95 -5.36 -44.21 7.52
N GLY A 96 -6.13 -43.57 6.61
CA GLY A 96 -7.34 -44.14 6.06
C GLY A 96 -7.10 -45.41 5.24
N ILE A 97 -6.05 -45.44 4.41
CA ILE A 97 -5.65 -46.63 3.66
C ILE A 97 -5.20 -47.73 4.61
N GLN A 98 -4.39 -47.41 5.63
CA GLN A 98 -3.94 -48.36 6.64
C GLN A 98 -5.12 -48.96 7.41
N ALA A 99 -6.07 -48.13 7.86
CA ALA A 99 -7.24 -48.60 8.57
C ALA A 99 -8.22 -49.46 7.74
N SER A 100 -8.16 -49.37 6.42
CA SER A 100 -9.00 -50.17 5.52
C SER A 100 -8.43 -51.58 5.25
N SER A 101 -7.22 -51.87 5.72
CA SER A 101 -6.64 -53.19 5.61
C SER A 101 -7.30 -54.20 6.59
N ASP A 102 -7.65 -55.38 6.13
CA ASP A 102 -8.20 -56.45 6.98
C ASP A 102 -7.18 -57.02 7.98
N THR A 103 -5.89 -56.68 7.81
CA THR A 103 -4.81 -57.09 8.73
C THR A 103 -4.75 -56.24 10.00
N VAL A 104 -5.48 -55.12 10.06
CA VAL A 104 -5.48 -54.18 11.19
C VAL A 104 -6.65 -54.56 12.14
N GLY A 105 -6.33 -54.93 13.39
CA GLY A 105 -7.28 -55.28 14.40
C GLY A 105 -8.04 -54.04 14.94
N GLU A 106 -9.09 -54.31 15.72
CA GLU A 106 -9.96 -53.24 16.23
C GLU A 106 -9.23 -52.29 17.22
N THR A 107 -8.31 -52.84 18.03
CA THR A 107 -7.48 -52.07 18.95
C THR A 107 -6.58 -51.08 18.19
N GLU A 108 -5.94 -51.55 17.11
CA GLU A 108 -5.08 -50.72 16.27
C GLU A 108 -5.88 -49.67 15.51
N ARG A 109 -7.08 -50.02 14.97
CA ARG A 109 -8.00 -49.03 14.40
C ARG A 109 -8.40 -47.96 15.40
N GLY A 110 -8.58 -48.32 16.70
CA GLY A 110 -8.85 -47.38 17.77
C GLY A 110 -7.67 -46.39 17.99
N MET A 111 -6.42 -46.86 17.87
CA MET A 111 -5.22 -46.00 17.94
C MET A 111 -5.12 -45.06 16.74
N LEU A 112 -5.33 -45.59 15.52
CA LEU A 112 -5.37 -44.77 14.30
C LEU A 112 -6.44 -43.68 14.36
N ASN A 113 -7.63 -44.00 14.90
CA ASN A 113 -8.71 -43.03 15.05
C ASN A 113 -8.36 -41.89 16.01
N LYS A 114 -7.56 -42.15 17.07
CA LYS A 114 -7.02 -41.10 17.95
C LYS A 114 -6.09 -40.17 17.19
N GLU A 115 -5.18 -40.72 16.37
CA GLU A 115 -4.28 -39.92 15.54
C GLU A 115 -5.08 -39.06 14.55
N VAL A 116 -6.08 -39.63 13.86
CA VAL A 116 -6.99 -38.89 12.95
C VAL A 116 -7.69 -37.74 13.68
N THR A 117 -8.15 -37.95 14.91
CA THR A 117 -8.81 -36.91 15.72
C THR A 117 -7.85 -35.78 16.05
N GLN A 118 -6.61 -36.10 16.40
CA GLN A 118 -5.58 -35.09 16.69
C GLN A 118 -5.19 -34.29 15.44
N LEU A 119 -5.03 -34.97 14.29
CA LEU A 119 -4.74 -34.31 13.01
C LEU A 119 -5.89 -33.41 12.57
N LYS A 120 -7.15 -33.78 12.77
CA LYS A 120 -8.31 -32.91 12.51
C LYS A 120 -8.28 -31.68 13.41
N SER A 121 -7.97 -31.82 14.70
CA SER A 121 -7.86 -30.68 15.60
C SER A 121 -6.71 -29.74 15.21
N GLU A 122 -5.63 -30.28 14.68
CA GLU A 122 -4.50 -29.51 14.18
C GLU A 122 -4.85 -28.71 12.92
N ILE A 123 -5.59 -29.29 11.96
CA ILE A 123 -6.12 -28.54 10.80
C ILE A 123 -6.95 -27.34 11.29
N GLN A 124 -7.83 -27.58 12.27
CA GLN A 124 -8.70 -26.51 12.78
C GLN A 124 -7.89 -25.44 13.53
N ARG A 125 -6.82 -25.84 14.23
CA ARG A 125 -5.89 -24.92 14.86
C ARG A 125 -5.16 -24.06 13.83
N ILE A 126 -4.60 -24.68 12.76
CA ILE A 126 -3.91 -23.97 11.67
C ILE A 126 -4.86 -22.98 11.00
N ALA A 127 -6.09 -23.40 10.68
CA ALA A 127 -7.09 -22.53 10.07
C ALA A 127 -7.45 -21.33 10.96
N SER A 128 -7.47 -21.50 12.29
CA SER A 128 -7.80 -20.43 13.24
C SER A 128 -6.63 -19.51 13.55
N VAL A 129 -5.38 -19.97 13.44
CA VAL A 129 -4.16 -19.21 13.78
C VAL A 129 -3.58 -18.48 12.55
N THR A 130 -3.87 -18.97 11.34
CA THR A 130 -3.41 -18.30 10.11
C THR A 130 -4.17 -17.00 9.91
N THR A 131 -3.54 -15.88 10.33
CA THR A 131 -4.12 -14.54 10.31
C THR A 131 -3.23 -13.57 9.60
N TRP A 132 -3.84 -12.55 9.00
CA TRP A 132 -3.17 -11.34 8.52
C TRP A 132 -3.67 -10.15 9.34
N GLY A 133 -2.82 -9.64 10.23
CA GLY A 133 -3.24 -8.67 11.24
C GLY A 133 -4.31 -9.25 12.16
N THR A 134 -5.52 -8.72 12.10
CA THR A 134 -6.67 -9.19 12.89
C THR A 134 -7.60 -10.11 12.12
N THR A 135 -7.37 -10.31 10.80
CA THR A 135 -8.28 -11.04 9.91
C THR A 135 -7.79 -12.46 9.73
N LYS A 136 -8.67 -13.43 9.93
CA LYS A 136 -8.40 -14.84 9.67
C LYS A 136 -8.52 -15.13 8.18
N LEU A 137 -7.59 -15.93 7.64
CA LEU A 137 -7.51 -16.19 6.21
C LEU A 137 -8.15 -17.51 5.78
N LEU A 138 -8.18 -18.51 6.67
CA LEU A 138 -8.53 -19.88 6.32
C LEU A 138 -9.76 -20.44 7.05
N ASP A 139 -10.43 -19.64 7.89
CA ASP A 139 -11.59 -20.10 8.65
C ASP A 139 -12.95 -19.92 7.92
N GLY A 140 -12.93 -19.33 6.72
CA GLY A 140 -14.12 -19.07 5.91
C GLY A 140 -14.97 -17.89 6.38
N SER A 141 -14.53 -17.11 7.38
CA SER A 141 -15.26 -15.95 7.87
C SER A 141 -15.19 -14.75 6.93
N SER A 142 -14.14 -14.67 6.11
CA SER A 142 -13.91 -13.58 5.17
C SER A 142 -13.78 -14.13 3.74
N PRO A 143 -14.90 -14.26 3.00
CA PRO A 143 -14.87 -14.88 1.68
C PRO A 143 -14.20 -14.06 0.59
N ASN A 144 -14.14 -12.73 0.74
CA ASN A 144 -13.57 -11.81 -0.25
C ASN A 144 -12.64 -10.82 0.41
N PHE A 145 -11.53 -10.54 -0.26
CA PHE A 145 -10.58 -9.49 0.11
C PHE A 145 -10.44 -8.52 -1.06
N ASP A 146 -10.88 -7.28 -0.86
CA ASP A 146 -10.81 -6.24 -1.87
C ASP A 146 -9.54 -5.41 -1.68
N PHE A 147 -8.70 -5.35 -2.71
CA PHE A 147 -7.48 -4.54 -2.73
C PHE A 147 -7.68 -3.35 -3.66
N GLN A 148 -7.67 -2.13 -3.10
CA GLN A 148 -7.73 -0.91 -3.89
C GLN A 148 -6.44 -0.76 -4.72
N ARG A 149 -6.56 -0.99 -6.04
CA ARG A 149 -5.45 -0.97 -7.00
C ARG A 149 -5.44 0.26 -7.90
N SER A 150 -6.58 0.96 -8.06
CA SER A 150 -6.69 2.14 -8.91
C SER A 150 -7.77 3.10 -8.39
N GLU A 151 -7.79 4.34 -8.91
CA GLU A 151 -8.78 5.37 -8.56
C GLU A 151 -10.16 5.16 -9.21
N GLU A 152 -10.37 4.11 -9.98
CA GLU A 152 -11.59 3.92 -10.79
C GLU A 152 -12.91 3.86 -9.99
N HIS A 153 -12.86 3.66 -8.68
CA HIS A 153 -14.06 3.64 -7.83
C HIS A 153 -14.45 4.98 -7.17
N THR A 154 -13.65 6.03 -7.33
CA THR A 154 -13.99 7.34 -6.73
C THR A 154 -14.88 8.21 -7.63
N SER A 155 -15.07 7.86 -8.90
CA SER A 155 -15.90 8.63 -9.84
C SER A 155 -17.41 8.45 -9.64
N GLU A 156 -17.86 7.39 -8.98
CA GLU A 156 -19.30 7.18 -8.70
C GLU A 156 -19.82 7.95 -7.49
N LEU A 157 -18.95 8.41 -6.58
CA LEU A 157 -19.37 9.17 -5.40
C LEU A 157 -19.48 10.69 -5.63
N GLN A 158 -19.10 11.20 -6.81
CA GLN A 158 -19.18 12.63 -7.15
C GLN A 158 -20.37 13.01 -8.03
N SER A 159 -21.26 12.06 -8.37
CA SER A 159 -22.43 12.31 -9.24
C SER A 159 -23.78 12.31 -8.50
N HIS A 160 -23.77 12.63 -7.19
CA HIS A 160 -25.03 12.87 -6.46
C HIS A 160 -24.95 14.13 -5.61
#